data_58c771f2c76a0af9844cfe114a9fc2ed
#
_entry.id   58c771f2c76a0af9844cfe114a9fc2ed
#
_cell.length_a   1.000
_cell.length_b   1.000
_cell.length_c   1.000
_cell.angle_alpha   90.00
_cell.angle_beta   90.00
_cell.angle_gamma   90.00
#
_symmetry.space_group_name_H-M   'P 1'
#
loop_
_entity.id
_entity.type
_entity.pdbx_description
1 polymer ?
#
loop_
_entity_poly.entity_id
_entity_poly.type
_entity_poly.pdbx_seq_one_letter_code
_entity_poly.pdbx_strand_id
1 'polypeptide(L)'
;MNDRKTTNILLLVIVIPLIFYLLKILSFIFIPLIASMFIALLFLPLMRWFNKRNVPKFISIFVILLIFGVIFKIGGELIKLSSREILAADNFFIQKASTKLTNLFSVIEQFFGIEYFSDKGNIFSNLFQKENISKNFGSTLEFISNTLSMTLMTAFFVVLWLAESINFEKLLNNTILKQKFASVKTFMKIEKDLLKFIKVKILISLFTGIGIGLACVFFDIKFPIFWGLFAFVINFVQMIGSFISVILLALFAFVQLDPTSTLFFFIATITGVQVLFGGVLEPIFMGKSFSINIITILVMLMLWGFIWGIPGLIMAIPLTVFIKIILEQFPKTKLLASFLSGTH
;
A
#
# COMPACT_ATOMS: atom_id res chain seq x y z
N MET A 1 25.84 -22.12 33.94
CA MET A 1 25.07 -21.08 33.20
C MET A 1 24.10 -21.79 32.26
N ASN A 2 22.82 -21.49 32.35
CA ASN A 2 21.72 -22.36 31.93
C ASN A 2 21.78 -22.84 30.49
N ASP A 3 22.13 -24.10 30.25
CA ASP A 3 22.10 -24.76 28.93
C ASP A 3 20.76 -24.56 28.19
N ARG A 4 19.66 -24.54 28.93
CA ARG A 4 18.32 -24.24 28.38
C ARG A 4 18.18 -22.84 27.82
N LYS A 5 18.84 -21.82 28.39
CA LYS A 5 18.79 -20.45 27.84
C LYS A 5 19.59 -20.35 26.54
N THR A 6 20.74 -20.98 26.53
CA THR A 6 21.63 -21.03 25.33
C THR A 6 20.94 -21.77 24.19
N THR A 7 20.33 -22.94 24.49
CA THR A 7 19.56 -23.73 23.51
C THR A 7 18.38 -22.93 22.96
N ASN A 8 17.63 -22.22 23.82
CA ASN A 8 16.49 -21.40 23.37
C ASN A 8 16.94 -20.23 22.47
N ILE A 9 18.08 -19.59 22.75
CA ILE A 9 18.64 -18.53 21.91
C ILE A 9 19.07 -19.08 20.54
N LEU A 10 19.77 -20.23 20.52
CA LEU A 10 20.18 -20.88 19.27
C LEU A 10 18.97 -21.31 18.43
N LEU A 11 17.94 -21.86 19.06
CA LEU A 11 16.69 -22.18 18.39
C LEU A 11 16.02 -20.94 17.79
N LEU A 12 15.97 -19.81 18.52
CA LEU A 12 15.45 -18.55 17.97
C LEU A 12 16.24 -18.05 16.75
N VAL A 13 17.56 -18.14 16.77
CA VAL A 13 18.44 -17.76 15.66
C VAL A 13 18.16 -18.58 14.40
N ILE A 14 17.76 -19.84 14.54
CA ILE A 14 17.41 -20.72 13.42
C ILE A 14 15.95 -20.51 12.99
N VAL A 15 15.05 -20.44 13.93
CA VAL A 15 13.59 -20.37 13.66
C VAL A 15 13.18 -19.05 13.01
N ILE A 16 13.78 -17.93 13.41
CA ILE A 16 13.41 -16.61 12.82
C ILE A 16 13.70 -16.56 11.32
N PRO A 17 14.92 -16.85 10.81
CA PRO A 17 15.17 -16.90 9.37
C PRO A 17 14.32 -17.94 8.64
N LEU A 18 14.04 -19.09 9.27
CA LEU A 18 13.21 -20.13 8.69
C LEU A 18 11.76 -19.62 8.49
N ILE A 19 11.19 -18.87 9.45
CA ILE A 19 9.88 -18.26 9.33
C ILE A 19 9.86 -17.29 8.13
N PHE A 20 10.84 -16.39 8.01
CA PHE A 20 10.91 -15.45 6.89
C PHE A 20 11.09 -16.17 5.55
N TYR A 21 11.87 -17.23 5.50
CA TYR A 21 12.02 -18.07 4.31
C TYR A 21 10.70 -18.73 3.90
N LEU A 22 9.97 -19.30 4.85
CA LEU A 22 8.65 -19.89 4.62
C LEU A 22 7.62 -18.83 4.18
N LEU A 23 7.61 -17.65 4.79
CA LEU A 23 6.76 -16.53 4.38
C LEU A 23 7.03 -16.12 2.92
N LYS A 24 8.28 -16.17 2.49
CA LYS A 24 8.68 -15.85 1.12
C LYS A 24 8.23 -16.93 0.12
N ILE A 25 8.51 -18.19 0.41
CA ILE A 25 8.13 -19.32 -0.48
C ILE A 25 6.61 -19.45 -0.60
N LEU A 26 5.91 -19.34 0.52
CA LEU A 26 4.45 -19.46 0.59
C LEU A 26 3.75 -18.11 0.37
N SER A 27 4.40 -17.15 -0.27
CA SER A 27 3.85 -15.82 -0.54
C SER A 27 2.51 -15.85 -1.25
N PHE A 28 2.31 -16.82 -2.16
CA PHE A 28 1.05 -17.02 -2.89
C PHE A 28 -0.16 -17.33 -1.99
N ILE A 29 0.08 -17.85 -0.77
CA ILE A 29 -0.95 -18.06 0.25
C ILE A 29 -1.00 -16.90 1.23
N PHE A 30 0.16 -16.48 1.76
CA PHE A 30 0.21 -15.49 2.83
C PHE A 30 -0.21 -14.09 2.38
N ILE A 31 0.11 -13.68 1.15
CA ILE A 31 -0.31 -12.37 0.63
C ILE A 31 -1.84 -12.28 0.59
N PRO A 32 -2.58 -13.20 -0.08
CA PRO A 32 -4.03 -13.18 -0.07
C PRO A 32 -4.65 -13.35 1.32
N LEU A 33 -4.06 -14.18 2.17
CA LEU A 33 -4.53 -14.42 3.53
C LEU A 33 -4.48 -13.15 4.40
N ILE A 34 -3.37 -12.42 4.36
CA ILE A 34 -3.21 -11.18 5.14
C ILE A 34 -4.00 -10.03 4.52
N ALA A 35 -4.02 -9.91 3.19
CA ALA A 35 -4.87 -8.94 2.51
C ALA A 35 -6.34 -9.16 2.87
N SER A 36 -6.81 -10.41 2.84
CA SER A 36 -8.18 -10.76 3.20
C SER A 36 -8.51 -10.46 4.67
N MET A 37 -7.56 -10.62 5.58
CA MET A 37 -7.73 -10.24 6.99
C MET A 37 -8.01 -8.74 7.11
N PHE A 38 -7.24 -7.88 6.45
CA PHE A 38 -7.47 -6.44 6.47
C PHE A 38 -8.79 -6.04 5.81
N ILE A 39 -9.14 -6.69 4.69
CA ILE A 39 -10.42 -6.48 4.00
C ILE A 39 -11.58 -6.95 4.89
N ALA A 40 -11.49 -8.13 5.48
CA ALA A 40 -12.53 -8.65 6.38
C ALA A 40 -12.73 -7.74 7.59
N LEU A 41 -11.65 -7.24 8.20
CA LEU A 41 -11.74 -6.23 9.26
C LEU A 41 -12.50 -4.98 8.80
N LEU A 42 -12.27 -4.50 7.57
CA LEU A 42 -12.99 -3.34 7.04
C LEU A 42 -14.50 -3.57 6.95
N PHE A 43 -14.93 -4.78 6.58
CA PHE A 43 -16.33 -5.15 6.45
C PHE A 43 -16.98 -5.65 7.75
N LEU A 44 -16.21 -5.88 8.81
CA LEU A 44 -16.72 -6.37 10.09
C LEU A 44 -17.82 -5.46 10.70
N PRO A 45 -17.72 -4.11 10.68
CA PRO A 45 -18.80 -3.26 11.15
C PRO A 45 -20.10 -3.41 10.37
N LEU A 46 -20.02 -3.63 9.06
CA LEU A 46 -21.17 -3.87 8.20
C LEU A 46 -21.80 -5.23 8.53
N MET A 47 -20.97 -6.26 8.74
CA MET A 47 -21.42 -7.58 9.17
C MET A 47 -22.18 -7.53 10.52
N ARG A 48 -21.64 -6.77 11.50
CA ARG A 48 -22.30 -6.54 12.79
C ARG A 48 -23.61 -5.77 12.65
N TRP A 49 -23.68 -4.82 11.74
CA TRP A 49 -24.90 -4.07 11.46
C TRP A 49 -26.00 -4.97 10.87
N PHE A 50 -25.68 -5.87 9.92
CA PHE A 50 -26.59 -6.89 9.40
C PHE A 50 -27.07 -7.85 10.49
N ASN A 51 -26.14 -8.32 11.34
CA ASN A 51 -26.48 -9.21 12.46
C ASN A 51 -27.46 -8.57 13.46
N LYS A 52 -27.30 -7.27 13.76
CA LYS A 52 -28.23 -6.51 14.61
C LYS A 52 -29.63 -6.36 13.98
N ARG A 53 -29.75 -6.47 12.67
CA ARG A 53 -31.02 -6.45 11.92
C ARG A 53 -31.57 -7.84 11.64
N ASN A 54 -31.05 -8.88 12.30
CA ASN A 54 -31.42 -10.27 12.12
C ASN A 54 -31.33 -10.77 10.67
N VAL A 55 -30.45 -10.16 9.84
CA VAL A 55 -30.18 -10.64 8.48
C VAL A 55 -29.39 -11.95 8.58
N PRO A 56 -29.81 -13.02 7.86
CA PRO A 56 -29.07 -14.28 7.84
C PRO A 56 -27.60 -14.09 7.43
N LYS A 57 -26.71 -14.82 8.09
CA LYS A 57 -25.26 -14.71 7.88
C LYS A 57 -24.86 -14.89 6.41
N PHE A 58 -25.49 -15.85 5.74
CA PHE A 58 -25.23 -16.14 4.32
C PHE A 58 -25.52 -14.91 3.44
N ILE A 59 -26.65 -14.25 3.66
CA ILE A 59 -27.02 -13.04 2.91
C ILE A 59 -26.04 -11.91 3.20
N SER A 60 -25.64 -11.73 4.45
CA SER A 60 -24.65 -10.71 4.82
C SER A 60 -23.31 -10.90 4.13
N ILE A 61 -22.80 -12.14 4.09
CA ILE A 61 -21.54 -12.48 3.39
C ILE A 61 -21.71 -12.27 1.88
N PHE A 62 -22.84 -12.69 1.30
CA PHE A 62 -23.11 -12.51 -0.13
C PHE A 62 -23.11 -11.03 -0.52
N VAL A 63 -23.77 -10.16 0.27
CA VAL A 63 -23.77 -8.70 0.03
C VAL A 63 -22.35 -8.14 0.11
N ILE A 64 -21.54 -8.55 1.08
CA ILE A 64 -20.15 -8.09 1.21
C ILE A 64 -19.32 -8.55 0.00
N LEU A 65 -19.49 -9.78 -0.47
CA LEU A 65 -18.81 -10.25 -1.67
C LEU A 65 -19.23 -9.47 -2.92
N LEU A 66 -20.51 -9.12 -3.02
CA LEU A 66 -21.01 -8.30 -4.11
C LEU A 66 -20.36 -6.91 -4.08
N ILE A 67 -20.31 -6.26 -2.91
CA ILE A 67 -19.64 -4.97 -2.73
C ILE A 67 -18.15 -5.08 -3.10
N PHE A 68 -17.47 -6.13 -2.63
CA PHE A 68 -16.07 -6.38 -2.95
C PHE A 68 -15.86 -6.56 -4.47
N GLY A 69 -16.74 -7.34 -5.12
CA GLY A 69 -16.72 -7.53 -6.57
C GLY A 69 -16.93 -6.24 -7.36
N VAL A 70 -17.84 -5.37 -6.90
CA VAL A 70 -18.06 -4.04 -7.50
C VAL A 70 -16.82 -3.16 -7.35
N ILE A 71 -16.22 -3.09 -6.16
CA ILE A 71 -14.98 -2.32 -5.93
C ILE A 71 -13.85 -2.83 -6.83
N PHE A 72 -13.70 -4.15 -6.94
CA PHE A 72 -12.70 -4.76 -7.79
C PHE A 72 -12.94 -4.48 -9.28
N LYS A 73 -14.20 -4.52 -9.74
CA LYS A 73 -14.58 -4.16 -11.10
C LYS A 73 -14.25 -2.69 -11.42
N ILE A 74 -14.60 -1.78 -10.50
CA ILE A 74 -14.27 -0.35 -10.66
C ILE A 74 -12.74 -0.17 -10.75
N GLY A 75 -11.97 -0.80 -9.85
CA GLY A 75 -10.50 -0.75 -9.91
C GLY A 75 -9.95 -1.27 -11.24
N GLY A 76 -10.48 -2.38 -11.73
CA GLY A 76 -10.11 -2.95 -13.04
C GLY A 76 -10.41 -2.02 -14.22
N GLU A 77 -11.58 -1.35 -14.21
CA GLU A 77 -11.91 -0.37 -15.25
C GLU A 77 -11.01 0.87 -15.18
N LEU A 78 -10.67 1.36 -13.97
CA LEU A 78 -9.73 2.46 -13.81
C LEU A 78 -8.33 2.10 -14.34
N ILE A 79 -7.85 0.87 -14.09
CA ILE A 79 -6.58 0.38 -14.64
C ILE A 79 -6.64 0.30 -16.17
N LYS A 80 -7.74 -0.17 -16.76
CA LYS A 80 -7.92 -0.20 -18.21
C LYS A 80 -7.95 1.20 -18.82
N LEU A 81 -8.65 2.15 -18.19
CA LEU A 81 -8.70 3.54 -18.63
C LEU A 81 -7.32 4.18 -18.59
N SER A 82 -6.60 4.01 -17.48
CA SER A 82 -5.21 4.45 -17.30
C SER A 82 -4.29 3.86 -18.39
N SER A 83 -4.43 2.56 -18.66
CA SER A 83 -3.67 1.88 -19.71
C SER A 83 -3.96 2.45 -21.09
N ARG A 84 -5.24 2.74 -21.40
CA ARG A 84 -5.64 3.37 -22.68
C ARG A 84 -5.08 4.77 -22.81
N GLU A 85 -5.07 5.57 -21.74
CA GLU A 85 -4.44 6.90 -21.74
C GLU A 85 -2.97 6.82 -22.14
N ILE A 86 -2.20 5.89 -21.56
CA ILE A 86 -0.77 5.70 -21.85
C ILE A 86 -0.55 5.22 -23.28
N LEU A 87 -1.35 4.25 -23.76
CA LEU A 87 -1.23 3.71 -25.11
C LEU A 87 -1.64 4.70 -26.20
N ALA A 88 -2.53 5.65 -25.87
CA ALA A 88 -2.94 6.72 -26.77
C ALA A 88 -1.93 7.88 -26.82
N ALA A 89 -0.81 7.78 -26.10
CA ALA A 89 0.24 8.81 -26.13
C ALA A 89 0.79 8.99 -27.54
N ASP A 90 0.85 10.26 -27.99
CA ASP A 90 1.39 10.62 -29.28
C ASP A 90 2.90 10.38 -29.35
N ASN A 91 3.39 9.95 -30.53
CA ASN A 91 4.82 9.81 -30.80
C ASN A 91 5.58 11.13 -30.53
N PHE A 92 4.92 12.28 -30.79
CA PHE A 92 5.49 13.60 -30.51
C PHE A 92 5.77 13.81 -29.00
N PHE A 93 4.87 13.36 -28.11
CA PHE A 93 5.09 13.43 -26.66
C PHE A 93 6.28 12.57 -26.24
N ILE A 94 6.39 11.37 -26.81
CA ILE A 94 7.50 10.44 -26.51
C ILE A 94 8.83 11.04 -26.97
N GLN A 95 8.89 11.64 -28.15
CA GLN A 95 10.10 12.32 -28.64
C GLN A 95 10.46 13.54 -27.80
N LYS A 96 9.48 14.40 -27.46
CA LYS A 96 9.70 15.56 -26.56
C LYS A 96 10.22 15.11 -25.19
N ALA A 97 9.68 14.03 -24.65
CA ALA A 97 10.12 13.43 -23.39
C ALA A 97 11.59 12.97 -23.47
N SER A 98 11.92 12.20 -24.51
CA SER A 98 13.29 11.72 -24.73
C SER A 98 14.27 12.88 -24.83
N THR A 99 13.99 13.88 -25.68
CA THR A 99 14.88 15.05 -25.87
C THR A 99 15.07 15.85 -24.58
N LYS A 100 13.99 16.17 -23.85
CA LYS A 100 14.09 16.94 -22.60
C LYS A 100 14.83 16.18 -21.50
N LEU A 101 14.59 14.87 -21.36
CA LEU A 101 15.32 14.04 -20.40
C LEU A 101 16.79 13.93 -20.75
N THR A 102 17.13 13.73 -22.03
CA THR A 102 18.53 13.70 -22.47
C THR A 102 19.23 15.03 -22.16
N ASN A 103 18.58 16.16 -22.43
CA ASN A 103 19.11 17.48 -22.12
C ASN A 103 19.30 17.71 -20.60
N LEU A 104 18.36 17.24 -19.77
CA LEU A 104 18.49 17.30 -18.32
C LEU A 104 19.69 16.49 -17.84
N PHE A 105 19.86 15.26 -18.32
CA PHE A 105 20.99 14.42 -17.95
C PHE A 105 22.31 15.03 -18.40
N SER A 106 22.40 15.61 -19.60
CA SER A 106 23.61 16.28 -20.07
C SER A 106 23.98 17.48 -19.19
N VAL A 107 23.00 18.26 -18.72
CA VAL A 107 23.24 19.38 -17.80
C VAL A 107 23.75 18.86 -16.43
N ILE A 108 23.16 17.77 -15.94
CA ILE A 108 23.59 17.16 -14.68
C ILE A 108 25.01 16.59 -14.80
N GLU A 109 25.33 15.91 -15.91
CA GLU A 109 26.68 15.39 -16.20
C GLU A 109 27.71 16.53 -16.26
N GLN A 110 27.37 17.60 -16.93
CA GLN A 110 28.24 18.77 -17.03
C GLN A 110 28.45 19.44 -15.66
N PHE A 111 27.43 19.48 -14.80
CA PHE A 111 27.50 20.07 -13.47
C PHE A 111 28.32 19.22 -12.50
N PHE A 112 28.20 17.89 -12.56
CA PHE A 112 28.92 16.97 -11.65
C PHE A 112 30.23 16.45 -12.24
N GLY A 113 30.56 16.74 -13.51
CA GLY A 113 31.78 16.24 -14.17
C GLY A 113 31.82 14.73 -14.37
N ILE A 114 30.65 14.08 -14.51
CA ILE A 114 30.51 12.63 -14.60
C ILE A 114 29.99 12.27 -16.01
N GLU A 115 30.78 11.61 -16.82
CA GLU A 115 30.37 11.10 -18.13
C GLU A 115 29.77 9.68 -18.01
N TYR A 116 28.60 9.55 -17.40
CA TYR A 116 27.98 8.23 -17.18
C TYR A 116 26.81 7.94 -18.13
N PHE A 117 26.14 8.96 -18.64
CA PHE A 117 24.93 8.84 -19.42
C PHE A 117 25.10 9.15 -20.92
N SER A 118 26.19 9.77 -21.33
CA SER A 118 26.44 10.15 -22.74
C SER A 118 26.46 8.95 -23.68
N ASP A 119 26.92 7.79 -23.21
CA ASP A 119 26.94 6.53 -23.97
C ASP A 119 25.60 5.78 -23.97
N LYS A 120 24.66 6.21 -23.13
CA LYS A 120 23.35 5.57 -22.90
C LYS A 120 22.15 6.36 -23.44
N GLY A 121 22.34 7.38 -24.26
CA GLY A 121 21.28 8.14 -24.91
C GLY A 121 20.23 7.27 -25.63
N ASN A 122 20.63 6.06 -26.03
CA ASN A 122 19.73 5.06 -26.62
C ASN A 122 18.87 4.29 -25.61
N ILE A 123 19.16 4.35 -24.29
CA ILE A 123 18.38 3.60 -23.30
C ILE A 123 17.00 4.23 -23.11
N PHE A 124 16.94 5.57 -23.07
CA PHE A 124 15.66 6.27 -22.91
C PHE A 124 14.80 6.16 -24.17
N SER A 125 15.42 6.30 -25.37
CA SER A 125 14.70 6.08 -26.63
C SER A 125 14.18 4.64 -26.74
N ASN A 126 14.93 3.65 -26.31
CA ASN A 126 14.51 2.24 -26.30
C ASN A 126 13.43 1.94 -25.27
N LEU A 127 13.46 2.55 -24.08
CA LEU A 127 12.42 2.37 -23.07
C LEU A 127 11.07 2.95 -23.50
N PHE A 128 11.09 4.06 -24.24
CA PHE A 128 9.90 4.74 -24.76
C PHE A 128 9.47 4.30 -26.16
N GLN A 129 10.18 3.36 -26.80
CA GLN A 129 9.73 2.80 -28.08
C GLN A 129 8.38 2.09 -27.89
N LYS A 130 7.42 2.41 -28.76
CA LYS A 130 6.06 1.86 -28.77
C LYS A 130 6.04 0.33 -28.78
N GLU A 131 7.04 -0.29 -29.42
CA GLU A 131 7.23 -1.75 -29.45
C GLU A 131 7.60 -2.33 -28.06
N ASN A 132 8.41 -1.64 -27.28
CA ASN A 132 8.79 -2.07 -25.95
C ASN A 132 7.67 -1.83 -24.92
N ILE A 133 6.91 -0.75 -25.10
CA ILE A 133 5.67 -0.50 -24.36
C ILE A 133 4.66 -1.60 -24.70
N SER A 134 4.49 -1.97 -25.98
CA SER A 134 3.57 -3.03 -26.40
C SER A 134 4.02 -4.43 -25.96
N LYS A 135 5.32 -4.75 -25.98
CA LYS A 135 5.86 -6.03 -25.48
C LYS A 135 5.70 -6.17 -23.97
N ASN A 136 5.89 -5.08 -23.22
CA ASN A 136 5.64 -5.07 -21.78
C ASN A 136 4.13 -5.18 -21.47
N PHE A 137 3.24 -4.89 -22.43
CA PHE A 137 1.80 -5.13 -22.31
C PHE A 137 1.41 -6.61 -22.41
N GLY A 138 2.19 -7.46 -23.05
CA GLY A 138 2.02 -8.93 -22.99
C GLY A 138 2.20 -9.46 -21.56
N SER A 139 3.15 -8.90 -20.82
CA SER A 139 3.32 -9.15 -19.38
C SER A 139 2.16 -8.60 -18.54
N THR A 140 1.38 -7.66 -19.08
CA THR A 140 0.18 -7.13 -18.40
C THR A 140 -0.97 -8.14 -18.40
N LEU A 141 -1.10 -8.97 -19.44
CA LEU A 141 -2.08 -10.07 -19.47
C LEU A 141 -1.72 -11.15 -18.44
N GLU A 142 -0.45 -11.48 -18.30
CA GLU A 142 0.04 -12.38 -17.26
C GLU A 142 -0.15 -11.79 -15.86
N PHE A 143 0.12 -10.51 -15.70
CA PHE A 143 -0.16 -9.76 -14.46
C PHE A 143 -1.66 -9.77 -14.12
N ILE A 144 -2.55 -9.58 -15.12
CA ILE A 144 -4.01 -9.62 -14.93
C ILE A 144 -4.44 -11.03 -14.52
N SER A 145 -3.92 -12.10 -15.15
CA SER A 145 -4.24 -13.47 -14.80
C SER A 145 -3.79 -13.82 -13.39
N ASN A 146 -2.57 -13.46 -13.02
CA ASN A 146 -2.03 -13.65 -11.68
C ASN A 146 -2.80 -12.84 -10.64
N THR A 147 -3.18 -11.60 -10.97
CA THR A 147 -3.99 -10.74 -10.11
C THR A 147 -5.40 -11.31 -9.91
N LEU A 148 -6.02 -11.89 -10.95
CA LEU A 148 -7.32 -12.53 -10.84
C LEU A 148 -7.26 -13.73 -9.89
N SER A 149 -6.25 -14.60 -10.02
CA SER A 149 -6.05 -15.75 -9.14
C SER A 149 -5.84 -15.32 -7.68
N MET A 150 -5.00 -14.31 -7.44
CA MET A 150 -4.80 -13.73 -6.10
C MET A 150 -6.08 -13.11 -5.55
N THR A 151 -6.88 -12.46 -6.40
CA THR A 151 -8.14 -11.83 -5.98
C THR A 151 -9.19 -12.87 -5.60
N LEU A 152 -9.33 -13.94 -6.38
CA LEU A 152 -10.24 -15.04 -6.05
C LEU A 152 -9.84 -15.71 -4.73
N MET A 153 -8.55 -15.95 -4.53
CA MET A 153 -8.04 -16.48 -3.27
C MET A 153 -8.26 -15.53 -2.09
N THR A 154 -8.06 -14.23 -2.31
CA THR A 154 -8.35 -13.20 -1.31
C THR A 154 -9.84 -13.18 -0.97
N ALA A 155 -10.73 -13.21 -1.96
CA ALA A 155 -12.18 -13.27 -1.76
C ALA A 155 -12.59 -14.52 -0.97
N PHE A 156 -12.02 -15.67 -1.29
CA PHE A 156 -12.25 -16.91 -0.55
C PHE A 156 -11.85 -16.75 0.94
N PHE A 157 -10.66 -16.23 1.23
CA PHE A 157 -10.24 -15.99 2.60
C PHE A 157 -11.07 -14.91 3.31
N VAL A 158 -11.57 -13.87 2.61
CA VAL A 158 -12.50 -12.89 3.18
C VAL A 158 -13.78 -13.59 3.66
N VAL A 159 -14.31 -14.50 2.85
CA VAL A 159 -15.48 -15.32 3.24
C VAL A 159 -15.20 -16.11 4.51
N LEU A 160 -14.06 -16.79 4.57
CA LEU A 160 -13.69 -17.59 5.74
C LEU A 160 -13.53 -16.71 6.99
N TRP A 161 -12.83 -15.57 6.89
CA TRP A 161 -12.70 -14.63 8.01
C TRP A 161 -14.04 -14.11 8.51
N LEU A 162 -14.93 -13.68 7.61
CA LEU A 162 -16.25 -13.19 7.97
C LEU A 162 -17.17 -14.30 8.49
N ALA A 163 -17.05 -15.49 7.92
CA ALA A 163 -17.81 -16.65 8.38
C ALA A 163 -17.44 -17.06 9.81
N GLU A 164 -16.17 -16.98 10.18
CA GLU A 164 -15.68 -17.36 11.50
C GLU A 164 -15.83 -16.25 12.54
N SER A 165 -15.80 -14.98 12.11
CA SER A 165 -15.81 -13.81 13.01
C SER A 165 -16.97 -13.80 14.01
N ILE A 166 -18.17 -14.25 13.61
CA ILE A 166 -19.37 -14.30 14.48
C ILE A 166 -19.26 -15.43 15.50
N ASN A 167 -18.68 -16.57 15.11
CA ASN A 167 -18.46 -17.71 16.01
C ASN A 167 -17.36 -17.35 17.02
N PHE A 168 -16.35 -16.63 16.61
CA PHE A 168 -15.27 -16.16 17.48
C PHE A 168 -15.78 -15.20 18.57
N GLU A 169 -16.71 -14.31 18.24
CA GLU A 169 -17.37 -13.42 19.23
C GLU A 169 -18.20 -14.22 20.24
N LYS A 170 -18.91 -15.28 19.81
CA LYS A 170 -19.62 -16.21 20.70
C LYS A 170 -18.68 -17.06 21.53
N LEU A 171 -17.58 -17.55 20.96
CA LEU A 171 -16.54 -18.30 21.66
C LEU A 171 -15.85 -17.43 22.71
N LEU A 172 -15.51 -16.20 22.39
CA LEU A 172 -14.96 -15.22 23.32
C LEU A 172 -15.90 -14.99 24.49
N ASN A 173 -17.19 -14.79 24.24
CA ASN A 173 -18.20 -14.56 25.28
C ASN A 173 -18.44 -15.82 26.14
N ASN A 174 -18.38 -17.02 25.59
CA ASN A 174 -18.69 -18.25 26.32
C ASN A 174 -17.49 -18.88 27.04
N THR A 175 -16.29 -18.74 26.48
CA THR A 175 -15.09 -19.45 26.99
C THR A 175 -14.20 -18.52 27.83
N ILE A 176 -14.07 -17.26 27.48
CA ILE A 176 -13.11 -16.32 28.06
C ILE A 176 -13.71 -15.54 29.24
N LEU A 177 -15.04 -15.42 29.31
CA LEU A 177 -15.70 -14.87 30.53
C LEU A 177 -15.42 -15.67 31.78
N LYS A 178 -14.95 -16.93 31.65
CA LYS A 178 -14.52 -17.76 32.81
C LYS A 178 -13.04 -17.60 33.16
N GLN A 179 -12.19 -17.03 32.30
CA GLN A 179 -10.76 -16.84 32.53
C GLN A 179 -10.28 -15.45 32.05
N LYS A 180 -10.16 -14.51 33.00
CA LYS A 180 -9.53 -13.18 32.87
C LYS A 180 -10.02 -12.25 31.76
N PHE A 181 -10.88 -11.34 32.12
CA PHE A 181 -11.41 -10.19 31.36
C PHE A 181 -10.37 -9.38 30.54
N ALA A 182 -9.08 -9.46 30.85
CA ALA A 182 -8.01 -8.76 30.19
C ALA A 182 -7.87 -9.13 28.70
N SER A 183 -8.09 -10.40 28.34
CA SER A 183 -7.84 -10.89 26.97
C SER A 183 -8.89 -10.42 25.95
N VAL A 184 -10.18 -10.38 26.31
CA VAL A 184 -11.24 -9.93 25.39
C VAL A 184 -11.16 -8.43 25.11
N LYS A 185 -10.95 -7.64 26.17
CA LYS A 185 -10.81 -6.18 26.06
C LYS A 185 -9.60 -5.81 25.18
N THR A 186 -8.52 -6.56 25.32
CA THR A 186 -7.30 -6.44 24.53
C THR A 186 -7.58 -6.71 23.05
N PHE A 187 -8.25 -7.82 22.72
CA PHE A 187 -8.59 -8.17 21.34
C PHE A 187 -9.51 -7.12 20.68
N MET A 188 -10.55 -6.69 21.38
CA MET A 188 -11.46 -5.64 20.89
C MET A 188 -10.73 -4.32 20.65
N LYS A 189 -9.72 -3.99 21.48
CA LYS A 189 -8.89 -2.82 21.28
C LYS A 189 -8.03 -2.95 20.02
N ILE A 190 -7.37 -4.09 19.82
CA ILE A 190 -6.56 -4.39 18.62
C ILE A 190 -7.42 -4.23 17.37
N GLU A 191 -8.59 -4.87 17.35
CA GLU A 191 -9.53 -4.79 16.22
C GLU A 191 -9.94 -3.34 15.93
N LYS A 192 -10.35 -2.58 16.95
CA LYS A 192 -10.77 -1.18 16.82
C LYS A 192 -9.65 -0.30 16.27
N ASP A 193 -8.45 -0.47 16.77
CA ASP A 193 -7.30 0.32 16.37
C ASP A 193 -6.91 -0.02 14.91
N LEU A 194 -6.85 -1.30 14.55
CA LEU A 194 -6.60 -1.71 13.16
C LEU A 194 -7.67 -1.19 12.19
N LEU A 195 -8.94 -1.30 12.55
CA LEU A 195 -10.04 -0.75 11.77
C LEU A 195 -9.88 0.75 11.54
N LYS A 196 -9.54 1.50 12.59
CA LYS A 196 -9.30 2.94 12.49
C LYS A 196 -8.16 3.22 11.51
N PHE A 197 -7.03 2.51 11.65
CA PHE A 197 -5.87 2.67 10.78
C PHE A 197 -6.23 2.44 9.31
N ILE A 198 -6.84 1.28 9.00
CA ILE A 198 -7.16 0.90 7.62
C ILE A 198 -8.14 1.90 6.99
N LYS A 199 -9.20 2.30 7.72
CA LYS A 199 -10.19 3.27 7.23
C LYS A 199 -9.56 4.62 6.92
N VAL A 200 -8.76 5.14 7.84
CA VAL A 200 -8.08 6.43 7.64
C VAL A 200 -7.14 6.34 6.46
N LYS A 201 -6.35 5.27 6.35
CA LYS A 201 -5.39 5.09 5.26
C LYS A 201 -6.06 5.02 3.90
N ILE A 202 -7.13 4.23 3.75
CA ILE A 202 -7.90 4.15 2.50
C ILE A 202 -8.50 5.51 2.15
N LEU A 203 -9.12 6.19 3.12
CA LEU A 203 -9.77 7.47 2.88
C LEU A 203 -8.78 8.56 2.46
N ILE A 204 -7.67 8.69 3.19
CA ILE A 204 -6.61 9.66 2.87
C ILE A 204 -5.99 9.35 1.50
N SER A 205 -5.67 8.08 1.22
CA SER A 205 -5.12 7.69 -0.09
C SER A 205 -6.10 7.99 -1.22
N LEU A 206 -7.41 7.75 -1.02
CA LEU A 206 -8.44 8.05 -2.01
C LEU A 206 -8.51 9.55 -2.30
N PHE A 207 -8.56 10.39 -1.27
CA PHE A 207 -8.60 11.85 -1.46
C PHE A 207 -7.30 12.39 -2.06
N THR A 208 -6.15 11.84 -1.69
CA THR A 208 -4.86 12.17 -2.32
C THR A 208 -4.90 11.83 -3.81
N GLY A 209 -5.33 10.62 -4.17
CA GLY A 209 -5.44 10.19 -5.57
C GLY A 209 -6.40 11.05 -6.39
N ILE A 210 -7.59 11.36 -5.84
CA ILE A 210 -8.55 12.26 -6.47
C ILE A 210 -7.96 13.67 -6.62
N GLY A 211 -7.34 14.23 -5.57
CA GLY A 211 -6.74 15.55 -5.60
C GLY A 211 -5.62 15.67 -6.64
N ILE A 212 -4.75 14.67 -6.74
CA ILE A 212 -3.69 14.62 -7.78
C ILE A 212 -4.30 14.49 -9.17
N GLY A 213 -5.29 13.59 -9.37
CA GLY A 213 -5.98 13.45 -10.65
C GLY A 213 -6.66 14.74 -11.11
N LEU A 214 -7.36 15.43 -10.21
CA LEU A 214 -7.98 16.72 -10.49
C LEU A 214 -6.94 17.81 -10.79
N ALA A 215 -5.81 17.84 -10.07
CA ALA A 215 -4.73 18.75 -10.38
C ALA A 215 -4.19 18.50 -11.80
N CYS A 216 -4.01 17.24 -12.22
CA CYS A 216 -3.60 16.91 -13.57
C CYS A 216 -4.61 17.41 -14.62
N VAL A 217 -5.92 17.23 -14.37
CA VAL A 217 -6.97 17.75 -15.28
C VAL A 217 -6.94 19.26 -15.34
N PHE A 218 -6.82 19.95 -14.21
CA PHE A 218 -6.84 21.41 -14.13
C PHE A 218 -5.67 22.08 -14.88
N PHE A 219 -4.49 21.46 -14.81
CA PHE A 219 -3.27 21.97 -15.47
C PHE A 219 -3.00 21.31 -16.83
N ASP A 220 -3.97 20.57 -17.39
CA ASP A 220 -3.87 19.86 -18.67
C ASP A 220 -2.66 18.91 -18.75
N ILE A 221 -2.34 18.24 -17.61
CA ILE A 221 -1.30 17.21 -17.57
C ILE A 221 -1.88 15.90 -18.11
N LYS A 222 -1.15 15.27 -19.05
CA LYS A 222 -1.54 13.98 -19.65
C LYS A 222 -1.61 12.87 -18.59
N PHE A 223 -2.51 11.92 -18.81
CA PHE A 223 -2.71 10.73 -17.97
C PHE A 223 -3.23 11.02 -16.55
N PRO A 224 -4.28 11.84 -16.38
CA PRO A 224 -4.79 12.20 -15.07
C PRO A 224 -5.29 11.00 -14.26
N ILE A 225 -5.92 10.00 -14.91
CA ILE A 225 -6.40 8.78 -14.25
C ILE A 225 -5.22 7.95 -13.78
N PHE A 226 -4.18 7.80 -14.61
CA PHE A 226 -2.96 7.10 -14.22
C PHE A 226 -2.30 7.73 -13.00
N TRP A 227 -2.07 9.06 -13.01
CA TRP A 227 -1.41 9.75 -11.92
C TRP A 227 -2.23 9.76 -10.63
N GLY A 228 -3.55 9.89 -10.73
CA GLY A 228 -4.46 9.77 -9.60
C GLY A 228 -4.42 8.36 -8.98
N LEU A 229 -4.48 7.31 -9.81
CA LEU A 229 -4.41 5.93 -9.37
C LEU A 229 -3.03 5.59 -8.79
N PHE A 230 -1.95 6.06 -9.45
CA PHE A 230 -0.58 5.91 -8.96
C PHE A 230 -0.42 6.55 -7.57
N ALA A 231 -0.87 7.80 -7.41
CA ALA A 231 -0.82 8.49 -6.13
C ALA A 231 -1.63 7.78 -5.05
N PHE A 232 -2.83 7.25 -5.37
CA PHE A 232 -3.64 6.44 -4.47
C PHE A 232 -2.87 5.22 -3.96
N VAL A 233 -2.28 4.43 -4.88
CA VAL A 233 -1.58 3.18 -4.53
C VAL A 233 -0.28 3.46 -3.78
N ILE A 234 0.55 4.38 -4.28
CA ILE A 234 1.86 4.67 -3.67
C ILE A 234 1.73 5.33 -2.29
N ASN A 235 0.61 6.02 -2.02
CA ASN A 235 0.35 6.65 -0.72
C ASN A 235 0.16 5.64 0.42
N PHE A 236 -0.08 4.35 0.13
CA PHE A 236 -0.03 3.29 1.15
C PHE A 236 1.38 3.12 1.72
N VAL A 237 2.42 3.46 0.96
CA VAL A 237 3.81 3.49 1.43
C VAL A 237 4.05 4.84 2.11
N GLN A 238 3.84 4.89 3.42
CA GLN A 238 3.86 6.13 4.21
C GLN A 238 5.18 6.90 4.04
N MET A 239 5.09 8.22 3.94
CA MET A 239 6.19 9.18 3.71
C MET A 239 6.88 9.00 2.35
N ILE A 240 7.46 7.83 2.07
CA ILE A 240 8.19 7.56 0.82
C ILE A 240 7.26 7.69 -0.40
N GLY A 241 6.03 7.19 -0.30
CA GLY A 241 5.05 7.26 -1.37
C GLY A 241 4.71 8.69 -1.78
N SER A 242 4.54 9.58 -0.80
CA SER A 242 4.28 11.00 -1.06
C SER A 242 5.44 11.67 -1.80
N PHE A 243 6.68 11.44 -1.37
CA PHE A 243 7.87 11.98 -2.05
C PHE A 243 8.00 11.44 -3.48
N ILE A 244 7.88 10.12 -3.66
CA ILE A 244 7.99 9.49 -4.98
C ILE A 244 6.93 10.03 -5.92
N SER A 245 5.67 10.14 -5.47
CA SER A 245 4.58 10.63 -6.33
C SER A 245 4.79 12.07 -6.78
N VAL A 246 5.21 12.97 -5.88
CA VAL A 246 5.49 14.36 -6.22
C VAL A 246 6.69 14.47 -7.15
N ILE A 247 7.80 13.77 -6.87
CA ILE A 247 9.01 13.84 -7.70
C ILE A 247 8.73 13.32 -9.10
N LEU A 248 8.12 12.13 -9.22
CA LEU A 248 7.86 11.53 -10.54
C LEU A 248 6.88 12.36 -11.35
N LEU A 249 5.81 12.88 -10.71
CA LEU A 249 4.83 13.70 -11.39
C LEU A 249 5.39 15.09 -11.75
N ALA A 250 6.25 15.68 -10.91
CA ALA A 250 6.95 16.92 -11.21
C ALA A 250 7.91 16.75 -12.40
N LEU A 251 8.66 15.64 -12.46
CA LEU A 251 9.51 15.30 -13.60
C LEU A 251 8.69 15.10 -14.89
N PHE A 252 7.55 14.41 -14.78
CA PHE A 252 6.66 14.22 -15.91
C PHE A 252 6.09 15.56 -16.41
N ALA A 253 5.62 16.41 -15.49
CA ALA A 253 5.10 17.73 -15.82
C ALA A 253 6.17 18.64 -16.44
N PHE A 254 7.43 18.59 -15.97
CA PHE A 254 8.55 19.30 -16.57
C PHE A 254 8.80 18.87 -18.03
N VAL A 255 8.64 17.59 -18.33
CA VAL A 255 8.75 17.11 -19.73
C VAL A 255 7.63 17.64 -20.58
N GLN A 256 6.39 17.66 -20.07
CA GLN A 256 5.21 18.06 -20.82
C GLN A 256 5.09 19.57 -20.96
N LEU A 257 5.20 20.29 -19.86
CA LEU A 257 5.15 21.74 -19.79
C LEU A 257 6.53 22.32 -20.06
N ASP A 258 6.56 23.55 -20.56
CA ASP A 258 7.80 24.31 -20.55
C ASP A 258 8.01 24.92 -19.16
N PRO A 259 9.27 25.26 -18.75
CA PRO A 259 9.54 25.85 -17.45
C PRO A 259 8.93 27.26 -17.37
N THR A 260 7.67 27.29 -16.95
CA THR A 260 6.82 28.46 -16.86
C THR A 260 6.21 28.57 -15.47
N SER A 261 5.52 29.68 -15.20
CA SER A 261 4.70 29.83 -13.99
C SER A 261 3.70 28.68 -13.79
N THR A 262 3.16 28.12 -14.89
CA THR A 262 2.22 26.98 -14.86
C THR A 262 2.85 25.74 -14.21
N LEU A 263 4.10 25.40 -14.56
CA LEU A 263 4.82 24.28 -13.95
C LEU A 263 5.03 24.51 -12.44
N PHE A 264 5.41 25.71 -12.06
CA PHE A 264 5.58 26.07 -10.63
C PHE A 264 4.27 25.92 -9.86
N PHE A 265 3.16 26.46 -10.36
CA PHE A 265 1.86 26.34 -9.71
C PHE A 265 1.36 24.89 -9.67
N PHE A 266 1.63 24.12 -10.71
CA PHE A 266 1.30 22.70 -10.70
C PHE A 266 2.05 21.94 -9.59
N ILE A 267 3.39 22.11 -9.51
CA ILE A 267 4.21 21.48 -8.47
C ILE A 267 3.77 21.92 -7.07
N ALA A 268 3.48 23.21 -6.89
CA ALA A 268 2.95 23.74 -5.63
C ALA A 268 1.60 23.10 -5.26
N THR A 269 0.71 22.91 -6.26
CA THR A 269 -0.61 22.28 -6.05
C THR A 269 -0.49 20.81 -5.65
N ILE A 270 0.29 20.00 -6.38
CA ILE A 270 0.46 18.58 -6.05
C ILE A 270 1.17 18.38 -4.71
N THR A 271 2.13 19.24 -4.39
CA THR A 271 2.80 19.26 -3.08
C THR A 271 1.81 19.67 -1.99
N GLY A 272 0.99 20.70 -2.23
CA GLY A 272 -0.08 21.12 -1.33
C GLY A 272 -1.09 20.01 -1.03
N VAL A 273 -1.51 19.25 -2.04
CA VAL A 273 -2.37 18.07 -1.88
C VAL A 273 -1.70 17.03 -0.97
N GLN A 274 -0.42 16.71 -1.20
CA GLN A 274 0.31 15.73 -0.39
C GLN A 274 0.51 16.20 1.05
N VAL A 275 0.85 17.47 1.25
CA VAL A 275 1.01 18.06 2.60
C VAL A 275 -0.33 18.08 3.32
N LEU A 276 -1.41 18.48 2.66
CA LEU A 276 -2.74 18.53 3.25
C LEU A 276 -3.22 17.15 3.70
N PHE A 277 -3.24 16.17 2.79
CA PHE A 277 -3.78 14.86 3.09
C PHE A 277 -2.79 13.99 3.87
N GLY A 278 -1.56 13.85 3.42
CA GLY A 278 -0.56 12.98 4.04
C GLY A 278 0.15 13.62 5.24
N GLY A 279 0.45 14.93 5.17
CA GLY A 279 1.20 15.62 6.22
C GLY A 279 0.34 16.13 7.37
N VAL A 280 -0.89 16.57 7.12
CA VAL A 280 -1.77 17.20 8.11
C VAL A 280 -2.94 16.31 8.49
N LEU A 281 -3.77 15.90 7.54
CA LEU A 281 -5.01 15.17 7.83
C LEU A 281 -4.74 13.74 8.30
N GLU A 282 -3.76 13.04 7.72
CA GLU A 282 -3.43 11.67 8.11
C GLU A 282 -3.05 11.58 9.60
N PRO A 283 -2.09 12.37 10.13
CA PRO A 283 -1.77 12.36 11.57
C PRO A 283 -2.95 12.76 12.47
N ILE A 284 -3.76 13.74 12.06
CA ILE A 284 -4.93 14.19 12.82
C ILE A 284 -5.93 13.05 12.98
N PHE A 285 -6.26 12.35 11.90
CA PHE A 285 -7.25 11.25 11.95
C PHE A 285 -6.68 9.98 12.59
N MET A 286 -5.40 9.67 12.37
CA MET A 286 -4.77 8.52 13.00
C MET A 286 -4.59 8.70 14.51
N GLY A 287 -4.11 9.88 14.94
CA GLY A 287 -3.79 10.16 16.33
C GLY A 287 -2.46 9.52 16.78
N LYS A 288 -2.07 9.78 18.04
CA LYS A 288 -0.77 9.37 18.62
C LYS A 288 -0.56 7.84 18.73
N SER A 289 -1.63 7.06 18.73
CA SER A 289 -1.55 5.59 18.91
C SER A 289 -0.85 4.85 17.77
N PHE A 290 -0.75 5.48 16.60
CA PHE A 290 -0.17 4.87 15.39
C PHE A 290 1.21 5.44 15.03
N SER A 291 1.81 6.25 15.89
CA SER A 291 3.17 6.76 15.67
C SER A 291 4.15 5.59 15.59
N ILE A 292 4.84 5.48 14.48
CA ILE A 292 5.94 4.55 14.25
C ILE A 292 7.17 5.39 13.93
N ASN A 293 8.32 5.00 14.45
CA ASN A 293 9.58 5.65 14.14
C ASN A 293 9.89 5.52 12.64
N ILE A 294 10.40 6.59 12.03
CA ILE A 294 10.79 6.63 10.60
C ILE A 294 11.78 5.51 10.27
N ILE A 295 12.75 5.25 11.13
CA ILE A 295 13.74 4.17 10.94
C ILE A 295 13.03 2.82 10.90
N THR A 296 12.06 2.60 11.80
CA THR A 296 11.25 1.37 11.81
C THR A 296 10.45 1.23 10.52
N ILE A 297 9.85 2.32 10.02
CA ILE A 297 9.14 2.32 8.73
C ILE A 297 10.06 1.88 7.61
N LEU A 298 11.26 2.48 7.50
CA LEU A 298 12.23 2.14 6.47
C LEU A 298 12.67 0.68 6.53
N VAL A 299 13.04 0.21 7.73
CA VAL A 299 13.46 -1.19 7.94
C VAL A 299 12.34 -2.16 7.57
N MET A 300 11.11 -1.88 7.98
CA MET A 300 9.96 -2.75 7.70
C MET A 300 9.55 -2.71 6.23
N LEU A 301 9.67 -1.56 5.55
CA LEU A 301 9.49 -1.48 4.10
C LEU A 301 10.52 -2.33 3.36
N MET A 302 11.79 -2.25 3.74
CA MET A 302 12.85 -3.08 3.15
C MET A 302 12.60 -4.57 3.42
N LEU A 303 12.22 -4.93 4.65
CA LEU A 303 11.95 -6.30 5.05
C LEU A 303 10.78 -6.90 4.26
N TRP A 304 9.61 -6.27 4.31
CA TRP A 304 8.41 -6.77 3.66
C TRP A 304 8.50 -6.67 2.13
N GLY A 305 9.17 -5.62 1.62
CA GLY A 305 9.47 -5.48 0.20
C GLY A 305 10.38 -6.60 -0.31
N PHE A 306 11.40 -7.03 0.47
CA PHE A 306 12.25 -8.17 0.15
C PHE A 306 11.50 -9.51 0.17
N ILE A 307 10.57 -9.67 1.13
CA ILE A 307 9.83 -10.94 1.30
C ILE A 307 8.76 -11.08 0.22
N TRP A 308 7.93 -10.04 -0.04
CA TRP A 308 6.74 -10.12 -0.89
C TRP A 308 6.71 -9.12 -2.06
N GLY A 309 7.80 -8.40 -2.32
CA GLY A 309 7.84 -7.40 -3.41
C GLY A 309 6.87 -6.25 -3.21
N ILE A 310 6.19 -5.83 -4.29
CA ILE A 310 5.22 -4.71 -4.26
C ILE A 310 4.07 -4.93 -3.26
N PRO A 311 3.40 -6.10 -3.19
CA PRO A 311 2.42 -6.37 -2.13
C PRO A 311 3.00 -6.19 -0.72
N GLY A 312 4.26 -6.60 -0.50
CA GLY A 312 4.95 -6.41 0.76
C GLY A 312 5.17 -4.96 1.12
N LEU A 313 5.56 -4.12 0.17
CA LEU A 313 5.70 -2.68 0.37
C LEU A 313 4.38 -2.02 0.79
N ILE A 314 3.28 -2.36 0.11
CA ILE A 314 1.94 -1.83 0.41
C ILE A 314 1.48 -2.28 1.80
N MET A 315 1.74 -3.54 2.17
CA MET A 315 1.32 -4.12 3.44
C MET A 315 2.30 -3.85 4.59
N ALA A 316 3.50 -3.33 4.34
CA ALA A 316 4.55 -3.16 5.33
C ALA A 316 4.07 -2.36 6.56
N ILE A 317 3.41 -1.23 6.33
CA ILE A 317 2.93 -0.38 7.42
C ILE A 317 1.74 -1.00 8.17
N PRO A 318 0.67 -1.47 7.49
CA PRO A 318 -0.40 -2.22 8.17
C PRO A 318 0.09 -3.38 9.02
N LEU A 319 1.04 -4.18 8.50
CA LEU A 319 1.63 -5.29 9.25
C LEU A 319 2.44 -4.82 10.44
N THR A 320 3.24 -3.77 10.28
CA THR A 320 4.04 -3.21 11.38
C THR A 320 3.14 -2.65 12.48
N VAL A 321 2.08 -1.93 12.11
CA VAL A 321 1.07 -1.45 13.07
C VAL A 321 0.41 -2.62 13.78
N PHE A 322 0.04 -3.67 13.05
CA PHE A 322 -0.55 -4.88 13.63
C PHE A 322 0.38 -5.55 14.64
N ILE A 323 1.64 -5.76 14.26
CA ILE A 323 2.66 -6.34 15.15
C ILE A 323 2.86 -5.45 16.38
N LYS A 324 2.99 -4.13 16.20
CA LYS A 324 3.13 -3.17 17.30
C LYS A 324 1.97 -3.25 18.28
N ILE A 325 0.73 -3.20 17.80
CA ILE A 325 -0.47 -3.26 18.64
C ILE A 325 -0.51 -4.56 19.45
N ILE A 326 -0.13 -5.69 18.84
CA ILE A 326 -0.03 -6.98 19.56
C ILE A 326 1.04 -6.90 20.64
N LEU A 327 2.25 -6.43 20.32
CA LEU A 327 3.36 -6.33 21.27
C LEU A 327 3.04 -5.42 22.46
N GLU A 328 2.27 -4.34 22.25
CA GLU A 328 1.83 -3.42 23.31
C GLU A 328 0.90 -4.10 24.35
N GLN A 329 0.19 -5.15 23.97
CA GLN A 329 -0.76 -5.81 24.86
C GLN A 329 -0.10 -6.75 25.88
N PHE A 330 1.14 -7.18 25.63
CA PHE A 330 1.83 -8.09 26.51
C PHE A 330 2.94 -7.37 27.30
N PRO A 331 2.94 -7.44 28.66
CA PRO A 331 3.93 -6.72 29.49
C PRO A 331 5.38 -7.04 29.12
N LYS A 332 5.66 -8.30 28.74
CA LYS A 332 7.03 -8.76 28.39
C LYS A 332 7.54 -8.20 27.05
N THR A 333 6.66 -7.84 26.13
CA THR A 333 7.02 -7.35 24.80
C THR A 333 6.77 -5.85 24.63
N LYS A 334 6.27 -5.17 25.67
CA LYS A 334 5.98 -3.74 25.65
C LYS A 334 7.23 -2.90 25.35
N LEU A 335 8.39 -3.34 25.80
CA LEU A 335 9.68 -2.70 25.49
C LEU A 335 9.97 -2.74 23.97
N LEU A 336 9.71 -3.87 23.31
CA LEU A 336 9.87 -3.98 21.84
C LEU A 336 8.89 -3.07 21.11
N ALA A 337 7.67 -2.95 21.60
CA ALA A 337 6.69 -2.02 21.02
C ALA A 337 7.12 -0.55 21.15
N SER A 338 7.77 -0.16 22.25
CA SER A 338 8.29 1.20 22.41
C SER A 338 9.44 1.52 21.46
N PHE A 339 10.30 0.56 21.16
CA PHE A 339 11.32 0.72 20.11
C PHE A 339 10.72 0.96 18.73
N LEU A 340 9.64 0.25 18.40
CA LEU A 340 8.92 0.46 17.14
C LEU A 340 8.28 1.86 17.07
N SER A 341 7.87 2.42 18.20
CA SER A 341 7.21 3.74 18.29
C SER A 341 8.19 4.91 18.29
N GLY A 342 9.44 4.71 18.74
CA GLY A 342 10.39 5.80 18.96
C GLY A 342 9.99 6.80 20.07
N THR A 343 9.01 6.43 20.89
CA THR A 343 8.62 7.20 22.08
C THR A 343 9.26 6.54 23.30
N HIS A 344 10.19 7.23 23.91
CA HIS A 344 10.75 6.92 25.23
C HIS A 344 9.84 7.49 26.31
#